data_18252153aa4823407b2fd2f295d49ad2
#
_entry.id   18252153aa4823407b2fd2f295d49ad2
#
_cell.length_a   1.000
_cell.length_b   1.000
_cell.length_c   1.000
_cell.angle_alpha   90.00
_cell.angle_beta   90.00
_cell.angle_gamma   90.00
#
_symmetry.space_group_name_H-M   'P 1'
#
loop_
_entity.id
_entity.type
_entity.pdbx_description
1 polymer ?
#
loop_
_entity_poly.entity_id
_entity_poly.type
_entity_poly.pdbx_seq_one_letter_code
_entity_poly.pdbx_strand_id
1 'polypeptide(L)'
;KSCIRQESETSLVKALALDTNRLSRLRALNGGTIMLDWLQREKCSGRIIPDHALRWLEQEKIHVSDIDFILDRMSEQQVCNYLQRQKSGTRDSLRQIIFTWRDYLSMADKLGINTHDEIVYRVKLLRQRHDELVEQLRKRERDMEAAATARKYRKIAGICRLIKPKYEYTGEVYSIVVPSGVRDIMREGDALSHCVGKSDRYWERIEQQEAYILFLRKTAEIDKPYYTLEVEPNGTIRQKRTYFDRQNDDLKDAEKFLKEWQKVVSERLTESDREKAEKSKVLRLQEFEQLRQDDIRIHTGDLAGQRLVDVLVSDLMETAA
;
A
#
# COMPACT_ATOMS: atom_id res chain seq x y z
N LYS A 1 27.28 -8.48 -21.26
CA LYS A 1 28.44 -9.23 -21.76
C LYS A 1 28.39 -9.22 -23.27
N SER A 2 29.53 -9.00 -23.96
CA SER A 2 29.57 -9.04 -25.43
C SER A 2 29.26 -10.45 -25.93
N CYS A 3 28.30 -10.59 -26.85
CA CYS A 3 28.01 -11.87 -27.52
C CYS A 3 29.10 -12.29 -28.48
N ILE A 4 30.12 -11.44 -28.69
CA ILE A 4 31.21 -11.66 -29.66
C ILE A 4 32.52 -11.82 -28.89
N ARG A 5 33.27 -12.90 -29.18
CA ARG A 5 34.61 -13.09 -28.64
C ARG A 5 35.58 -12.18 -29.38
N GLN A 6 36.29 -11.32 -28.65
CA GLN A 6 37.25 -10.36 -29.20
C GLN A 6 38.67 -10.89 -29.31
N GLU A 7 38.90 -12.16 -28.89
CA GLU A 7 40.19 -12.80 -29.08
C GLU A 7 40.42 -13.13 -30.57
N SER A 8 41.70 -13.24 -30.98
CA SER A 8 42.13 -13.48 -32.35
C SER A 8 41.66 -14.85 -32.89
N GLU A 9 40.37 -15.03 -33.04
CA GLU A 9 39.75 -16.24 -33.59
C GLU A 9 39.85 -16.19 -35.12
N THR A 10 40.42 -17.25 -35.70
CA THR A 10 40.61 -17.38 -37.14
C THR A 10 39.34 -17.72 -37.93
N SER A 11 38.24 -18.01 -37.25
CA SER A 11 36.95 -18.42 -37.85
C SER A 11 35.78 -17.63 -37.30
N LEU A 12 34.95 -17.06 -38.18
CA LEU A 12 33.76 -16.34 -37.82
C LEU A 12 32.77 -17.20 -36.97
N VAL A 13 32.70 -18.48 -37.25
CA VAL A 13 31.90 -19.46 -36.48
C VAL A 13 32.32 -19.50 -35.01
N LYS A 14 33.63 -19.51 -34.76
CA LYS A 14 34.18 -19.50 -33.40
C LYS A 14 33.97 -18.14 -32.74
N ALA A 15 34.25 -17.05 -33.46
CA ALA A 15 34.10 -15.70 -32.96
C ALA A 15 32.67 -15.40 -32.52
N LEU A 16 31.66 -15.88 -33.25
CA LEU A 16 30.24 -15.72 -32.95
C LEU A 16 29.67 -16.85 -32.07
N ALA A 17 30.50 -17.82 -31.66
CA ALA A 17 30.10 -18.98 -30.86
C ALA A 17 28.90 -19.77 -31.46
N LEU A 18 28.73 -19.74 -32.78
CA LEU A 18 27.70 -20.48 -33.53
C LEU A 18 28.26 -21.81 -34.14
N ASP A 19 27.43 -22.53 -34.83
CA ASP A 19 27.79 -23.53 -35.82
C ASP A 19 27.52 -23.01 -37.24
N THR A 20 27.92 -23.79 -38.27
CA THR A 20 27.82 -23.38 -39.67
C THR A 20 26.37 -23.16 -40.09
N ASN A 21 25.45 -24.01 -39.62
CA ASN A 21 24.03 -23.90 -39.98
C ASN A 21 23.39 -22.63 -39.40
N ARG A 22 23.65 -22.34 -38.12
CA ARG A 22 23.13 -21.12 -37.46
C ARG A 22 23.77 -19.86 -38.03
N LEU A 23 25.05 -19.88 -38.39
CA LEU A 23 25.68 -18.78 -39.09
C LEU A 23 25.04 -18.52 -40.47
N SER A 24 24.72 -19.59 -41.21
CA SER A 24 24.02 -19.48 -42.48
C SER A 24 22.62 -18.91 -42.32
N ARG A 25 21.89 -19.33 -41.26
CA ARG A 25 20.57 -18.77 -40.93
C ARG A 25 20.67 -17.28 -40.53
N LEU A 26 21.63 -16.88 -39.72
CA LEU A 26 21.85 -15.49 -39.30
C LEU A 26 22.03 -14.60 -40.56
N ARG A 27 22.85 -15.04 -41.54
CA ARG A 27 23.06 -14.34 -42.81
C ARG A 27 21.80 -14.29 -43.67
N ALA A 28 21.13 -15.43 -43.85
CA ALA A 28 19.93 -15.52 -44.67
C ALA A 28 18.77 -14.67 -44.15
N LEU A 29 18.69 -14.51 -42.83
CA LEU A 29 17.68 -13.69 -42.18
C LEU A 29 18.10 -12.22 -42.01
N ASN A 30 19.30 -11.85 -42.43
CA ASN A 30 19.92 -10.53 -42.23
C ASN A 30 19.84 -10.07 -40.76
N GLY A 31 20.11 -11.01 -39.83
CA GLY A 31 19.97 -10.81 -38.40
C GLY A 31 21.10 -10.00 -37.81
N GLY A 32 20.77 -9.22 -36.79
CA GLY A 32 21.70 -8.44 -36.00
C GLY A 32 22.15 -9.12 -34.71
N THR A 33 22.54 -8.33 -33.73
CA THR A 33 23.08 -8.81 -32.44
C THR A 33 22.03 -9.50 -31.58
N ILE A 34 20.76 -9.14 -31.66
CA ILE A 34 19.68 -9.76 -30.91
C ILE A 34 19.43 -11.18 -31.47
N MET A 35 19.33 -11.31 -32.78
CA MET A 35 19.18 -12.63 -33.41
C MET A 35 20.38 -13.54 -33.15
N LEU A 36 21.59 -12.97 -33.11
CA LEU A 36 22.80 -13.71 -32.71
C LEU A 36 22.66 -14.29 -31.31
N ASP A 37 22.20 -13.48 -30.33
CA ASP A 37 21.96 -13.90 -28.95
C ASP A 37 20.94 -15.05 -28.88
N TRP A 38 19.86 -14.97 -29.63
CA TRP A 38 18.86 -16.04 -29.76
C TRP A 38 19.39 -17.32 -30.41
N LEU A 39 20.20 -17.21 -31.46
CA LEU A 39 20.82 -18.36 -32.10
C LEU A 39 21.89 -19.02 -31.20
N GLN A 40 22.61 -18.26 -30.39
CA GLN A 40 23.51 -18.80 -29.37
C GLN A 40 22.71 -19.58 -28.30
N ARG A 41 21.58 -19.04 -27.85
CA ARG A 41 20.68 -19.74 -26.94
C ARG A 41 20.11 -21.01 -27.56
N GLU A 42 19.67 -20.96 -28.83
CA GLU A 42 19.19 -22.13 -29.58
C GLU A 42 20.23 -23.23 -29.57
N LYS A 43 21.51 -22.89 -29.80
CA LYS A 43 22.61 -23.83 -29.75
C LYS A 43 22.77 -24.47 -28.36
N CYS A 44 22.66 -23.67 -27.30
CA CYS A 44 22.81 -24.17 -25.94
C CYS A 44 21.62 -25.02 -25.49
N SER A 45 20.40 -24.62 -25.85
CA SER A 45 19.18 -25.33 -25.45
C SER A 45 18.87 -26.59 -26.31
N GLY A 46 19.43 -26.66 -27.52
CA GLY A 46 19.09 -27.69 -28.53
C GLY A 46 17.69 -27.56 -29.14
N ARG A 47 16.92 -26.51 -28.77
CA ARG A 47 15.56 -26.26 -29.29
C ARG A 47 15.64 -25.32 -30.47
N ILE A 48 15.10 -25.72 -31.64
CA ILE A 48 15.08 -24.88 -32.84
C ILE A 48 14.03 -23.80 -32.71
N ILE A 49 14.44 -22.52 -32.84
CA ILE A 49 13.54 -21.37 -32.85
C ILE A 49 13.11 -21.13 -34.31
N PRO A 50 11.80 -21.05 -34.59
CA PRO A 50 11.31 -20.77 -35.95
C PRO A 50 11.81 -19.41 -36.48
N ASP A 51 12.12 -19.33 -37.76
CA ASP A 51 12.66 -18.11 -38.39
C ASP A 51 11.76 -16.90 -38.25
N HIS A 52 10.45 -17.08 -38.30
CA HIS A 52 9.51 -15.97 -38.10
C HIS A 52 9.54 -15.46 -36.64
N ALA A 53 9.78 -16.33 -35.64
CA ALA A 53 9.94 -15.92 -34.26
C ALA A 53 11.25 -15.15 -34.05
N LEU A 54 12.36 -15.62 -34.66
CA LEU A 54 13.64 -14.90 -34.64
C LEU A 54 13.53 -13.51 -35.25
N ARG A 55 12.85 -13.39 -36.42
CA ARG A 55 12.62 -12.09 -37.06
C ARG A 55 11.77 -11.14 -36.16
N TRP A 56 10.73 -11.67 -35.54
CA TRP A 56 9.88 -10.89 -34.65
C TRP A 56 10.64 -10.43 -33.41
N LEU A 57 11.41 -11.31 -32.77
CA LEU A 57 12.22 -10.95 -31.59
C LEU A 57 13.28 -9.87 -31.92
N GLU A 58 13.92 -9.98 -33.09
CA GLU A 58 14.85 -8.94 -33.59
C GLU A 58 14.14 -7.61 -33.85
N GLN A 59 13.00 -7.63 -34.54
CA GLN A 59 12.22 -6.44 -34.87
C GLN A 59 11.72 -5.72 -33.63
N GLU A 60 11.23 -6.46 -32.65
CA GLU A 60 10.72 -5.92 -31.38
C GLU A 60 11.82 -5.63 -30.35
N LYS A 61 13.07 -5.91 -30.68
CA LYS A 61 14.26 -5.70 -29.84
C LYS A 61 14.18 -6.40 -28.49
N ILE A 62 13.70 -7.65 -28.49
CA ILE A 62 13.57 -8.48 -27.29
C ILE A 62 14.82 -9.36 -27.18
N HIS A 63 15.61 -9.15 -26.12
CA HIS A 63 16.77 -9.96 -25.78
C HIS A 63 16.38 -11.23 -25.01
N VAL A 64 17.24 -12.23 -25.02
CA VAL A 64 17.07 -13.45 -24.21
C VAL A 64 16.85 -13.09 -22.74
N SER A 65 17.64 -12.16 -22.21
CA SER A 65 17.55 -11.71 -20.80
C SER A 65 16.24 -11.04 -20.42
N ASP A 66 15.47 -10.56 -21.39
CA ASP A 66 14.19 -9.92 -21.11
C ASP A 66 13.13 -10.93 -20.71
N ILE A 67 13.19 -12.16 -21.25
CA ILE A 67 12.17 -13.21 -21.09
C ILE A 67 12.72 -14.54 -20.59
N ASP A 68 13.96 -14.59 -20.08
CA ASP A 68 14.61 -15.79 -19.54
C ASP A 68 13.80 -16.44 -18.41
N PHE A 69 13.10 -15.65 -17.61
CA PHE A 69 12.28 -16.09 -16.48
C PHE A 69 11.13 -17.04 -16.84
N ILE A 70 10.81 -17.20 -18.14
CA ILE A 70 9.68 -18.02 -18.61
C ILE A 70 10.11 -19.11 -19.60
N LEU A 71 11.33 -19.05 -20.11
CA LEU A 71 11.81 -19.96 -21.17
C LEU A 71 12.05 -21.40 -20.71
N ASP A 72 11.95 -21.68 -19.41
CA ASP A 72 11.89 -23.04 -18.85
C ASP A 72 10.50 -23.69 -19.03
N ARG A 73 9.44 -22.87 -19.14
CA ARG A 73 8.02 -23.27 -19.20
C ARG A 73 7.37 -23.07 -20.56
N MET A 74 7.91 -22.16 -21.37
CA MET A 74 7.37 -21.83 -22.70
C MET A 74 8.47 -21.87 -23.76
N SER A 75 8.12 -22.33 -24.97
CA SER A 75 8.98 -22.13 -26.11
C SER A 75 8.98 -20.66 -26.55
N GLU A 76 10.04 -20.26 -27.25
CA GLU A 76 10.19 -18.93 -27.82
C GLU A 76 8.97 -18.50 -28.65
N GLN A 77 8.47 -19.45 -29.48
CA GLN A 77 7.25 -19.22 -30.28
C GLN A 77 6.01 -18.99 -29.43
N GLN A 78 5.84 -19.74 -28.34
CA GLN A 78 4.71 -19.56 -27.43
C GLN A 78 4.79 -18.20 -26.72
N VAL A 79 5.99 -17.75 -26.34
CA VAL A 79 6.21 -16.43 -25.76
C VAL A 79 5.88 -15.33 -26.77
N CYS A 80 6.36 -15.43 -28.03
CA CYS A 80 6.00 -14.47 -29.08
C CYS A 80 4.47 -14.34 -29.24
N ASN A 81 3.79 -15.49 -29.36
CA ASN A 81 2.32 -15.52 -29.50
C ASN A 81 1.60 -14.92 -28.28
N TYR A 82 2.11 -15.19 -27.07
CA TYR A 82 1.55 -14.63 -25.84
C TYR A 82 1.71 -13.10 -25.78
N LEU A 83 2.91 -12.61 -26.05
CA LEU A 83 3.20 -11.17 -26.04
C LEU A 83 2.38 -10.42 -27.11
N GLN A 84 2.25 -10.96 -28.31
CA GLN A 84 1.41 -10.40 -29.36
C GLN A 84 -0.05 -10.29 -28.93
N ARG A 85 -0.59 -11.35 -28.29
CA ARG A 85 -1.96 -11.33 -27.77
C ARG A 85 -2.15 -10.28 -26.67
N GLN A 86 -1.23 -10.19 -25.71
CA GLN A 86 -1.30 -9.17 -24.67
C GLN A 86 -1.22 -7.77 -25.26
N LYS A 87 -0.34 -7.56 -26.26
CA LYS A 87 -0.17 -6.28 -26.93
C LYS A 87 -1.42 -5.83 -27.70
N SER A 88 -2.18 -6.74 -28.29
CA SER A 88 -3.40 -6.43 -29.03
C SER A 88 -4.52 -5.89 -28.12
N GLY A 89 -4.47 -6.17 -26.82
CA GLY A 89 -5.48 -5.74 -25.83
C GLY A 89 -5.11 -4.49 -25.04
N THR A 90 -3.95 -3.85 -25.29
CA THR A 90 -3.46 -2.72 -24.51
C THR A 90 -2.67 -1.71 -25.34
N ARG A 91 -2.53 -0.49 -24.82
CA ARG A 91 -1.62 0.54 -25.34
C ARG A 91 -0.19 0.40 -24.81
N ASP A 92 0.05 -0.47 -23.84
CA ASP A 92 1.36 -0.68 -23.23
C ASP A 92 2.40 -1.13 -24.27
N SER A 93 3.66 -0.74 -24.10
CA SER A 93 4.77 -1.27 -24.90
C SER A 93 5.04 -2.74 -24.54
N LEU A 94 5.67 -3.50 -25.45
CA LEU A 94 6.07 -4.87 -25.15
C LEU A 94 6.99 -4.97 -23.93
N ARG A 95 7.86 -4.00 -23.74
CA ARG A 95 8.72 -3.91 -22.55
C ARG A 95 7.91 -3.77 -21.26
N GLN A 96 6.86 -2.95 -21.25
CA GLN A 96 5.95 -2.84 -20.11
C GLN A 96 5.19 -4.13 -19.86
N ILE A 97 4.71 -4.81 -20.93
CA ILE A 97 4.02 -6.10 -20.81
C ILE A 97 4.95 -7.16 -20.21
N ILE A 98 6.19 -7.25 -20.67
CA ILE A 98 7.20 -8.21 -20.15
C ILE A 98 7.47 -7.89 -18.66
N PHE A 99 7.65 -6.62 -18.31
CA PHE A 99 7.85 -6.21 -16.93
C PHE A 99 6.66 -6.58 -16.05
N THR A 100 5.44 -6.25 -16.46
CA THR A 100 4.20 -6.60 -15.75
C THR A 100 4.06 -8.12 -15.59
N TRP A 101 4.45 -8.90 -16.61
CA TRP A 101 4.38 -10.35 -16.54
C TRP A 101 5.37 -10.95 -15.55
N ARG A 102 6.61 -10.47 -15.55
CA ARG A 102 7.64 -10.89 -14.58
C ARG A 102 7.21 -10.53 -13.15
N ASP A 103 6.70 -9.33 -12.94
CA ASP A 103 6.23 -8.86 -11.65
C ASP A 103 5.00 -9.66 -11.17
N TYR A 104 4.04 -9.92 -12.04
CA TYR A 104 2.90 -10.79 -11.77
C TYR A 104 3.32 -12.19 -11.28
N LEU A 105 4.26 -12.84 -11.96
CA LEU A 105 4.74 -14.16 -11.56
C LEU A 105 5.50 -14.12 -10.23
N SER A 106 6.30 -13.08 -10.00
CA SER A 106 6.98 -12.87 -8.71
C SER A 106 5.98 -12.69 -7.56
N MET A 107 4.90 -11.92 -7.78
CA MET A 107 3.84 -11.74 -6.79
C MET A 107 3.04 -13.02 -6.56
N ALA A 108 2.75 -13.77 -7.62
CA ALA A 108 2.07 -15.05 -7.52
C ALA A 108 2.87 -16.04 -6.65
N ASP A 109 4.19 -16.11 -6.86
CA ASP A 109 5.09 -16.94 -6.05
C ASP A 109 5.08 -16.53 -4.57
N LYS A 110 5.18 -15.22 -4.27
CA LYS A 110 5.08 -14.69 -2.90
C LYS A 110 3.75 -15.02 -2.22
N LEU A 111 2.68 -15.15 -2.99
CA LEU A 111 1.36 -15.56 -2.50
C LEU A 111 1.19 -17.08 -2.38
N GLY A 112 2.20 -17.86 -2.80
CA GLY A 112 2.16 -19.33 -2.79
C GLY A 112 1.31 -19.92 -3.93
N ILE A 113 1.05 -19.15 -5.00
CA ILE A 113 0.34 -19.62 -6.18
C ILE A 113 1.33 -20.40 -7.05
N ASN A 114 0.94 -21.57 -7.53
CA ASN A 114 1.80 -22.40 -8.36
C ASN A 114 2.08 -21.74 -9.73
N THR A 115 3.24 -21.10 -9.87
CA THR A 115 3.65 -20.41 -11.11
C THR A 115 4.08 -21.36 -12.23
N HIS A 116 4.09 -22.68 -12.01
CA HIS A 116 4.29 -23.69 -13.06
C HIS A 116 2.98 -24.17 -13.70
N ASP A 117 1.84 -23.75 -13.19
CA ASP A 117 0.55 -24.00 -13.82
C ASP A 117 0.36 -23.10 -15.04
N GLU A 118 -0.02 -23.72 -16.18
CA GLU A 118 -0.21 -22.99 -17.45
C GLU A 118 -1.24 -21.87 -17.34
N ILE A 119 -2.32 -22.06 -16.57
CA ILE A 119 -3.33 -21.04 -16.34
C ILE A 119 -2.73 -19.82 -15.64
N VAL A 120 -1.72 -20.01 -14.80
CA VAL A 120 -1.02 -18.95 -14.06
C VAL A 120 0.01 -18.28 -14.96
N TYR A 121 1.00 -19.02 -15.49
CA TYR A 121 2.06 -18.36 -16.26
C TYR A 121 1.62 -17.83 -17.65
N ARG A 122 0.50 -18.32 -18.21
CA ARG A 122 -0.11 -17.86 -19.48
C ARG A 122 -1.45 -17.14 -19.27
N VAL A 123 -1.56 -16.40 -18.20
CA VAL A 123 -2.80 -15.71 -17.84
C VAL A 123 -3.35 -14.84 -18.98
N LYS A 124 -4.66 -14.92 -19.22
CA LYS A 124 -5.29 -14.25 -20.38
C LYS A 124 -5.35 -12.73 -20.22
N LEU A 125 -5.72 -12.24 -19.03
CA LEU A 125 -5.88 -10.84 -18.69
C LEU A 125 -4.77 -10.40 -17.74
N LEU A 126 -3.53 -10.32 -18.25
CA LEU A 126 -2.33 -10.10 -17.44
C LEU A 126 -2.45 -8.86 -16.55
N ARG A 127 -2.85 -7.70 -17.09
CA ARG A 127 -2.93 -6.46 -16.34
C ARG A 127 -3.92 -6.56 -15.18
N GLN A 128 -5.11 -7.07 -15.45
CA GLN A 128 -6.12 -7.23 -14.41
C GLN A 128 -5.63 -8.16 -13.29
N ARG A 129 -5.06 -9.30 -13.65
CA ARG A 129 -4.55 -10.27 -12.66
C ARG A 129 -3.36 -9.74 -11.88
N HIS A 130 -2.49 -8.98 -12.52
CA HIS A 130 -1.42 -8.27 -11.84
C HIS A 130 -1.99 -7.31 -10.77
N ASP A 131 -2.95 -6.47 -11.14
CA ASP A 131 -3.53 -5.48 -10.22
C ASP A 131 -4.29 -6.17 -9.06
N GLU A 132 -4.97 -7.30 -9.31
CA GLU A 132 -5.58 -8.14 -8.27
C GLU A 132 -4.55 -8.68 -7.26
N LEU A 133 -3.37 -9.15 -7.74
CA LEU A 133 -2.31 -9.64 -6.86
C LEU A 133 -1.64 -8.52 -6.07
N VAL A 134 -1.48 -7.33 -6.65
CA VAL A 134 -1.00 -6.13 -5.95
C VAL A 134 -1.90 -5.84 -4.74
N GLU A 135 -3.22 -5.84 -4.94
CA GLU A 135 -4.16 -5.60 -3.83
C GLU A 135 -4.14 -6.71 -2.78
N GLN A 136 -4.01 -7.98 -3.20
CA GLN A 136 -3.90 -9.09 -2.25
C GLN A 136 -2.64 -9.00 -1.39
N LEU A 137 -1.49 -8.66 -1.98
CA LEU A 137 -0.24 -8.47 -1.24
C LEU A 137 -0.32 -7.29 -0.27
N ARG A 138 -0.82 -6.15 -0.73
CA ARG A 138 -1.03 -4.97 0.14
C ARG A 138 -1.94 -5.29 1.32
N LYS A 139 -3.03 -6.03 1.08
CA LYS A 139 -3.93 -6.45 2.15
C LYS A 139 -3.23 -7.35 3.15
N ARG A 140 -2.45 -8.34 2.67
CA ARG A 140 -1.67 -9.25 3.52
C ARG A 140 -0.64 -8.52 4.37
N GLU A 141 0.09 -7.58 3.78
CA GLU A 141 1.08 -6.74 4.47
C GLU A 141 0.41 -5.92 5.58
N ARG A 142 -0.70 -5.24 5.28
CA ARG A 142 -1.49 -4.50 6.27
C ARG A 142 -2.00 -5.39 7.41
N ASP A 143 -2.52 -6.57 7.09
CA ASP A 143 -2.99 -7.52 8.10
C ASP A 143 -1.85 -8.02 9.00
N MET A 144 -0.66 -8.25 8.44
CA MET A 144 0.54 -8.64 9.20
C MET A 144 1.02 -7.50 10.11
N GLU A 145 1.06 -6.27 9.61
CA GLU A 145 1.44 -5.08 10.38
C GLU A 145 0.45 -4.84 11.54
N ALA A 146 -0.86 -4.92 11.26
CA ALA A 146 -1.88 -4.79 12.30
C ALA A 146 -1.77 -5.88 13.37
N ALA A 147 -1.46 -7.12 12.97
CA ALA A 147 -1.24 -8.21 13.91
C ALA A 147 0.04 -8.00 14.76
N ALA A 148 1.12 -7.49 14.17
CA ALA A 148 2.36 -7.17 14.89
C ALA A 148 2.13 -6.05 15.89
N THR A 149 1.46 -4.97 15.49
CA THR A 149 1.10 -3.84 16.35
C THR A 149 0.18 -4.28 17.50
N ALA A 150 -0.83 -5.11 17.22
CA ALA A 150 -1.71 -5.66 18.25
C ALA A 150 -0.98 -6.57 19.26
N ARG A 151 0.08 -7.24 18.83
CA ARG A 151 0.95 -8.02 19.74
C ARG A 151 1.81 -7.12 20.63
N LYS A 152 2.29 -5.99 20.10
CA LYS A 152 3.05 -4.98 20.85
C LYS A 152 2.16 -4.27 21.87
N TYR A 153 0.95 -3.87 21.47
CA TYR A 153 -0.01 -3.10 22.28
C TYR A 153 -1.24 -3.94 22.65
N ARG A 154 -1.02 -4.89 23.54
CA ARG A 154 -2.01 -5.95 23.86
C ARG A 154 -3.27 -5.48 24.58
N LYS A 155 -3.20 -4.32 25.25
CA LYS A 155 -4.32 -3.80 26.05
C LYS A 155 -5.38 -3.10 25.21
N ILE A 156 -5.04 -2.61 24.00
CA ILE A 156 -5.90 -1.75 23.19
C ILE A 156 -7.27 -2.37 22.94
N ALA A 157 -7.35 -3.63 22.49
CA ALA A 157 -8.63 -4.27 22.22
C ALA A 157 -9.51 -4.40 23.48
N GLY A 158 -8.89 -4.64 24.65
CA GLY A 158 -9.57 -4.65 25.94
C GLY A 158 -10.08 -3.27 26.34
N ILE A 159 -9.26 -2.24 26.13
CA ILE A 159 -9.63 -0.83 26.40
C ILE A 159 -10.77 -0.41 25.49
N CYS A 160 -10.69 -0.67 24.18
CA CYS A 160 -11.78 -0.34 23.24
C CYS A 160 -13.11 -0.97 23.68
N ARG A 161 -13.08 -2.25 24.10
CA ARG A 161 -14.27 -2.94 24.63
C ARG A 161 -14.79 -2.31 25.91
N LEU A 162 -13.90 -1.90 26.81
CA LEU A 162 -14.25 -1.26 28.09
C LEU A 162 -14.91 0.11 27.89
N ILE A 163 -14.39 0.91 26.95
CA ILE A 163 -14.90 2.26 26.70
C ILE A 163 -16.14 2.31 25.81
N LYS A 164 -16.38 1.27 25.02
CA LYS A 164 -17.49 1.22 24.05
C LYS A 164 -18.85 1.61 24.66
N PRO A 165 -19.31 1.08 25.79
CA PRO A 165 -20.61 1.45 26.35
C PRO A 165 -20.70 2.93 26.79
N LYS A 166 -19.58 3.57 27.05
CA LYS A 166 -19.52 4.95 27.51
C LYS A 166 -19.51 5.96 26.37
N TYR A 167 -18.78 5.67 25.30
CA TYR A 167 -18.49 6.63 24.23
C TYR A 167 -19.27 6.38 22.95
N GLU A 168 -19.72 5.14 22.69
CA GLU A 168 -20.51 4.86 21.49
C GLU A 168 -21.88 5.52 21.59
N TYR A 169 -22.27 6.23 20.53
CA TYR A 169 -23.51 6.97 20.50
C TYR A 169 -24.00 7.10 19.06
N THR A 170 -25.27 6.79 18.83
CA THR A 170 -25.91 6.89 17.53
C THR A 170 -26.97 7.99 17.57
N GLY A 171 -26.76 9.03 16.79
CA GLY A 171 -27.76 10.06 16.53
C GLY A 171 -28.44 9.87 15.17
N GLU A 172 -29.34 10.78 14.85
CA GLU A 172 -30.10 10.72 13.59
C GLU A 172 -29.19 10.91 12.36
N VAL A 173 -28.28 11.90 12.38
CA VAL A 173 -27.44 12.28 11.26
C VAL A 173 -26.01 11.76 11.45
N TYR A 174 -25.50 11.79 12.66
CA TYR A 174 -24.13 11.41 13.00
C TYR A 174 -24.09 10.35 14.09
N SER A 175 -23.01 9.58 14.10
CA SER A 175 -22.74 8.54 15.10
C SER A 175 -21.27 8.60 15.54
N ILE A 176 -21.01 8.29 16.81
CA ILE A 176 -19.67 8.00 17.31
C ILE A 176 -19.49 6.50 17.41
N VAL A 177 -18.46 5.98 16.75
CA VAL A 177 -18.12 4.56 16.72
C VAL A 177 -16.80 4.35 17.46
N VAL A 178 -16.79 3.38 18.38
CA VAL A 178 -15.58 2.95 19.07
C VAL A 178 -14.95 1.81 18.27
N PRO A 179 -13.65 1.90 17.86
CA PRO A 179 -12.96 0.84 17.16
C PRO A 179 -12.91 -0.44 17.99
N SER A 180 -12.88 -1.60 17.36
CA SER A 180 -12.71 -2.88 18.06
C SER A 180 -11.26 -3.13 18.50
N GLY A 181 -10.30 -2.40 17.92
CA GLY A 181 -8.88 -2.48 18.26
C GLY A 181 -7.97 -1.91 17.18
N VAL A 182 -6.71 -2.32 17.23
CA VAL A 182 -5.62 -1.83 16.37
C VAL A 182 -5.97 -1.87 14.88
N ARG A 183 -6.53 -2.99 14.41
CA ARG A 183 -6.85 -3.16 12.97
C ARG A 183 -7.82 -2.10 12.45
N ASP A 184 -8.84 -1.75 13.22
CA ASP A 184 -9.83 -0.75 12.79
C ASP A 184 -9.21 0.65 12.76
N ILE A 185 -8.37 0.98 13.74
CA ILE A 185 -7.65 2.25 13.80
C ILE A 185 -6.68 2.38 12.62
N MET A 186 -5.94 1.33 12.28
CA MET A 186 -5.04 1.34 11.12
C MET A 186 -5.80 1.49 9.81
N ARG A 187 -6.93 0.79 9.65
CA ARG A 187 -7.80 0.93 8.46
C ARG A 187 -8.35 2.33 8.31
N GLU A 188 -8.72 2.96 9.41
CA GLU A 188 -9.18 4.34 9.41
C GLU A 188 -8.07 5.29 8.94
N GLY A 189 -6.87 5.17 9.52
CA GLY A 189 -5.70 5.97 9.12
C GLY A 189 -5.34 5.81 7.63
N ASP A 190 -5.39 4.57 7.12
CA ASP A 190 -5.15 4.31 5.69
C ASP A 190 -6.24 4.91 4.81
N ALA A 191 -7.51 4.76 5.18
CA ALA A 191 -8.64 5.23 4.39
C ALA A 191 -8.70 6.77 4.33
N LEU A 192 -8.32 7.45 5.41
CA LEU A 192 -8.28 8.91 5.50
C LEU A 192 -6.89 9.49 5.18
N SER A 193 -5.91 8.63 4.87
CA SER A 193 -4.53 9.04 4.51
C SER A 193 -3.89 9.97 5.56
N HIS A 194 -4.06 9.66 6.85
CA HIS A 194 -3.47 10.41 7.96
C HIS A 194 -2.63 9.52 8.89
N CYS A 195 -1.92 10.11 9.85
CA CYS A 195 -0.90 9.44 10.67
C CYS A 195 -1.45 8.54 11.78
N VAL A 196 -2.76 8.57 12.06
CA VAL A 196 -3.38 7.67 13.04
C VAL A 196 -3.19 6.21 12.57
N GLY A 197 -2.66 5.39 13.44
CA GLY A 197 -2.33 4.00 13.11
C GLY A 197 -0.89 3.76 12.66
N LYS A 198 -0.11 4.81 12.40
CA LYS A 198 1.31 4.70 12.00
C LYS A 198 2.30 5.16 13.06
N SER A 199 1.85 5.98 14.01
CA SER A 199 2.70 6.51 15.08
C SER A 199 2.49 5.75 16.39
N ASP A 200 3.57 5.30 17.01
CA ASP A 200 3.58 4.67 18.33
C ASP A 200 2.92 5.53 19.41
N ARG A 201 2.99 6.87 19.28
CA ARG A 201 2.39 7.84 20.19
C ARG A 201 0.89 7.58 20.42
N TYR A 202 0.11 7.29 19.40
CA TYR A 202 -1.32 6.99 19.55
C TYR A 202 -1.56 5.68 20.30
N TRP A 203 -0.77 4.67 20.00
CA TRP A 203 -0.88 3.38 20.69
C TRP A 203 -0.55 3.49 22.16
N GLU A 204 0.52 4.21 22.52
CA GLU A 204 0.95 4.44 23.89
C GLU A 204 -0.12 5.21 24.66
N ARG A 205 -0.69 6.29 24.09
CA ARG A 205 -1.76 7.06 24.70
C ARG A 205 -3.01 6.21 24.98
N ILE A 206 -3.39 5.32 24.06
CA ILE A 206 -4.52 4.42 24.27
C ILE A 206 -4.21 3.43 25.39
N GLU A 207 -3.03 2.81 25.40
CA GLU A 207 -2.65 1.83 26.44
C GLU A 207 -2.57 2.45 27.83
N GLN A 208 -2.11 3.70 27.93
CA GLN A 208 -2.06 4.48 29.15
C GLN A 208 -3.43 5.09 29.52
N GLN A 209 -4.42 4.96 28.66
CA GLN A 209 -5.74 5.58 28.79
C GLN A 209 -5.65 7.11 28.94
N GLU A 210 -4.67 7.72 28.29
CA GLU A 210 -4.51 9.15 28.18
C GLU A 210 -5.48 9.75 27.15
N ALA A 211 -5.58 9.12 25.98
CA ALA A 211 -6.53 9.48 24.96
C ALA A 211 -7.01 8.24 24.20
N TYR A 212 -8.17 8.34 23.58
CA TYR A 212 -8.79 7.29 22.78
C TYR A 212 -8.97 7.78 21.36
N ILE A 213 -8.92 6.85 20.41
CA ILE A 213 -9.29 7.12 19.02
C ILE A 213 -10.72 6.63 18.81
N LEU A 214 -11.58 7.55 18.38
CA LEU A 214 -12.98 7.29 18.05
C LEU A 214 -13.27 7.75 16.62
N PHE A 215 -14.34 7.24 16.03
CA PHE A 215 -14.73 7.58 14.67
C PHE A 215 -16.05 8.32 14.66
N LEU A 216 -16.07 9.53 14.10
CA LEU A 216 -17.31 10.20 13.74
C LEU A 216 -17.76 9.68 12.38
N ARG A 217 -18.99 9.26 12.27
CA ARG A 217 -19.62 8.72 11.07
C ARG A 217 -20.88 9.48 10.71
N LYS A 218 -21.24 9.49 9.43
CA LYS A 218 -22.62 9.75 9.02
C LYS A 218 -23.46 8.51 9.31
N THR A 219 -24.56 8.63 10.03
CA THR A 219 -25.34 7.47 10.47
C THR A 219 -25.86 6.65 9.29
N ALA A 220 -26.21 7.29 8.18
CA ALA A 220 -26.63 6.62 6.95
C ALA A 220 -25.50 5.87 6.24
N GLU A 221 -24.25 6.14 6.56
CA GLU A 221 -23.05 5.57 5.93
C GLU A 221 -22.03 5.14 7.01
N ILE A 222 -22.50 4.39 8.01
CA ILE A 222 -21.76 4.05 9.24
C ILE A 222 -20.41 3.36 8.97
N ASP A 223 -20.29 2.63 7.88
CA ASP A 223 -19.09 1.90 7.49
C ASP A 223 -18.06 2.77 6.74
N LYS A 224 -18.44 3.99 6.31
CA LYS A 224 -17.56 4.89 5.59
C LYS A 224 -16.79 5.79 6.54
N PRO A 225 -15.46 5.86 6.45
CA PRO A 225 -14.65 6.83 7.16
C PRO A 225 -15.10 8.27 6.88
N TYR A 226 -15.22 9.08 7.94
CA TYR A 226 -15.62 10.47 7.84
C TYR A 226 -14.66 11.38 8.61
N TYR A 227 -14.63 11.29 9.96
CA TYR A 227 -13.61 11.93 10.78
C TYR A 227 -13.09 10.99 11.85
N THR A 228 -11.79 11.08 12.11
CA THR A 228 -11.14 10.46 13.28
C THR A 228 -11.03 11.50 14.39
N LEU A 229 -11.41 11.10 15.59
CA LEU A 229 -11.37 11.93 16.80
C LEU A 229 -10.31 11.39 17.76
N GLU A 230 -9.43 12.24 18.29
CA GLU A 230 -8.63 11.95 19.48
C GLU A 230 -9.33 12.52 20.70
N VAL A 231 -9.70 11.68 21.67
CA VAL A 231 -10.62 12.02 22.76
C VAL A 231 -10.02 11.66 24.11
N GLU A 232 -10.05 12.61 25.06
CA GLU A 232 -9.67 12.36 26.45
C GLU A 232 -10.73 11.56 27.22
N PRO A 233 -10.38 10.96 28.38
CA PRO A 233 -11.33 10.16 29.17
C PRO A 233 -12.59 10.88 29.64
N ASN A 234 -12.62 12.20 29.66
CA ASN A 234 -13.84 12.99 29.97
C ASN A 234 -14.68 13.34 28.74
N GLY A 235 -14.28 12.93 27.52
CA GLY A 235 -14.96 13.29 26.29
C GLY A 235 -14.45 14.58 25.64
N THR A 236 -13.43 15.24 26.20
CA THR A 236 -12.75 16.37 25.54
C THR A 236 -12.11 15.89 24.25
N ILE A 237 -12.41 16.55 23.14
CA ILE A 237 -11.87 16.20 21.84
C ILE A 237 -10.60 17.02 21.61
N ARG A 238 -9.44 16.36 21.51
CA ARG A 238 -8.14 16.99 21.23
C ARG A 238 -7.99 17.36 19.76
N GLN A 239 -8.40 16.48 18.87
CA GLN A 239 -8.28 16.64 17.42
C GLN A 239 -9.47 16.02 16.71
N LYS A 240 -9.80 16.61 15.55
CA LYS A 240 -10.82 16.15 14.62
C LYS A 240 -10.23 16.22 13.22
N ARG A 241 -9.92 15.07 12.59
CA ARG A 241 -9.23 15.02 11.29
C ARG A 241 -9.95 14.10 10.32
N THR A 242 -10.04 14.55 9.08
CA THR A 242 -10.50 13.78 7.95
C THR A 242 -9.36 13.56 6.94
N TYR A 243 -9.66 13.38 5.69
CA TYR A 243 -8.72 13.04 4.62
C TYR A 243 -7.53 14.02 4.55
N PHE A 244 -6.29 13.48 4.56
CA PHE A 244 -5.03 14.25 4.62
C PHE A 244 -4.89 15.21 5.82
N ASP A 245 -5.32 14.77 7.01
CA ASP A 245 -5.27 15.54 8.25
C ASP A 245 -6.02 16.89 8.20
N ARG A 246 -7.00 17.03 7.30
CA ARG A 246 -7.78 18.24 7.13
C ARG A 246 -8.96 18.32 8.08
N GLN A 247 -9.47 19.54 8.25
CA GLN A 247 -10.82 19.82 8.72
C GLN A 247 -11.55 20.59 7.61
N ASN A 248 -12.69 20.09 7.20
CA ASN A 248 -13.51 20.72 6.18
C ASN A 248 -14.65 21.51 6.85
N ASP A 249 -15.29 22.42 6.12
CA ASP A 249 -16.39 23.25 6.62
C ASP A 249 -17.60 22.43 7.10
N ASP A 250 -17.79 21.22 6.55
CA ASP A 250 -18.86 20.29 6.93
C ASP A 250 -18.76 19.77 8.38
N LEU A 251 -17.59 19.91 9.02
CA LEU A 251 -17.43 19.59 10.44
C LEU A 251 -18.26 20.50 11.34
N LYS A 252 -18.53 21.75 10.92
CA LYS A 252 -19.37 22.71 11.64
C LYS A 252 -20.79 22.17 11.83
N ASP A 253 -21.29 21.42 10.85
CA ASP A 253 -22.63 20.81 10.94
C ASP A 253 -22.69 19.73 12.03
N ALA A 254 -21.57 19.09 12.35
CA ALA A 254 -21.47 18.08 13.39
C ALA A 254 -21.19 18.66 14.80
N GLU A 255 -20.86 19.94 14.95
CA GLU A 255 -20.48 20.51 16.24
C GLU A 255 -21.58 20.40 17.31
N LYS A 256 -22.83 20.63 16.91
CA LYS A 256 -23.97 20.48 17.82
C LYS A 256 -24.09 19.05 18.32
N PHE A 257 -24.00 18.09 17.41
CA PHE A 257 -24.02 16.67 17.76
C PHE A 257 -22.85 16.29 18.68
N LEU A 258 -21.63 16.76 18.41
CA LEU A 258 -20.47 16.49 19.25
C LEU A 258 -20.65 17.05 20.68
N LYS A 259 -21.25 18.25 20.85
CA LYS A 259 -21.57 18.81 22.16
C LYS A 259 -22.65 18.00 22.89
N GLU A 260 -23.66 17.52 22.20
CA GLU A 260 -24.68 16.61 22.77
C GLU A 260 -24.06 15.28 23.20
N TRP A 261 -23.22 14.70 22.34
CA TRP A 261 -22.48 13.48 22.65
C TRP A 261 -21.58 13.65 23.89
N GLN A 262 -20.84 14.77 24.00
CA GLN A 262 -20.00 15.05 25.19
C GLN A 262 -20.83 15.06 26.49
N LYS A 263 -22.04 15.60 26.48
CA LYS A 263 -22.95 15.57 27.64
C LYS A 263 -23.32 14.13 28.00
N VAL A 264 -23.71 13.32 27.01
CA VAL A 264 -24.05 11.91 27.23
C VAL A 264 -22.85 11.13 27.78
N VAL A 265 -21.63 11.39 27.27
CA VAL A 265 -20.41 10.80 27.81
C VAL A 265 -20.22 11.21 29.27
N SER A 266 -20.33 12.49 29.61
CA SER A 266 -20.11 12.97 30.98
C SER A 266 -21.02 12.30 32.01
N GLU A 267 -22.26 11.94 31.62
CA GLU A 267 -23.23 11.22 32.45
C GLU A 267 -22.86 9.75 32.68
N ARG A 268 -22.07 9.16 31.77
CA ARG A 268 -21.67 7.74 31.81
C ARG A 268 -20.30 7.51 32.47
N LEU A 269 -19.58 8.58 32.83
CA LEU A 269 -18.24 8.48 33.40
C LEU A 269 -18.26 8.04 34.87
N THR A 270 -17.30 7.17 35.20
CA THR A 270 -16.99 6.78 36.57
C THR A 270 -15.97 7.75 37.21
N GLU A 271 -15.79 7.68 38.51
CA GLU A 271 -14.75 8.44 39.23
C GLU A 271 -13.35 8.13 38.69
N SER A 272 -13.07 6.86 38.41
CA SER A 272 -11.81 6.44 37.78
C SER A 272 -11.58 7.05 36.39
N ASP A 273 -12.63 7.30 35.60
CA ASP A 273 -12.50 7.97 34.32
C ASP A 273 -12.17 9.46 34.48
N ARG A 274 -12.73 10.10 35.51
CA ARG A 274 -12.43 11.52 35.87
C ARG A 274 -10.99 11.68 36.35
N GLU A 275 -10.47 10.76 37.18
CA GLU A 275 -9.07 10.76 37.57
C GLU A 275 -8.11 10.62 36.38
N LYS A 276 -8.45 9.74 35.41
CA LYS A 276 -7.67 9.61 34.18
C LYS A 276 -7.73 10.89 33.34
N ALA A 277 -8.90 11.53 33.27
CA ALA A 277 -9.08 12.77 32.53
C ALA A 277 -8.22 13.91 33.10
N GLU A 278 -8.13 14.02 34.40
CA GLU A 278 -7.25 15.02 35.04
C GLU A 278 -5.78 14.79 34.69
N LYS A 279 -5.32 13.53 34.74
CA LYS A 279 -3.97 13.18 34.32
C LYS A 279 -3.74 13.49 32.84
N SER A 280 -4.69 13.15 32.00
CA SER A 280 -4.68 13.42 30.55
C SER A 280 -4.57 14.92 30.26
N LYS A 281 -5.35 15.74 30.95
CA LYS A 281 -5.30 17.21 30.86
C LYS A 281 -3.94 17.78 31.25
N VAL A 282 -3.35 17.30 32.35
CA VAL A 282 -1.98 17.68 32.75
C VAL A 282 -0.97 17.37 31.68
N LEU A 283 -0.99 16.15 31.13
CA LEU A 283 -0.07 15.73 30.08
C LEU A 283 -0.25 16.58 28.80
N ARG A 284 -1.49 16.87 28.40
CA ARG A 284 -1.78 17.77 27.27
C ARG A 284 -1.20 19.16 27.47
N LEU A 285 -1.37 19.73 28.66
CA LEU A 285 -0.85 21.06 28.96
C LEU A 285 0.67 21.11 28.96
N GLN A 286 1.32 20.08 29.49
CA GLN A 286 2.78 19.92 29.43
C GLN A 286 3.27 19.79 27.97
N GLU A 287 2.58 19.00 27.15
CA GLU A 287 2.89 18.89 25.74
C GLU A 287 2.75 20.23 24.99
N PHE A 288 1.68 20.97 25.23
CA PHE A 288 1.46 22.27 24.62
C PHE A 288 2.55 23.28 25.01
N GLU A 289 2.99 23.25 26.27
CA GLU A 289 4.08 24.09 26.72
C GLU A 289 5.40 23.71 26.07
N GLN A 290 5.71 22.42 25.94
CA GLN A 290 6.90 21.95 25.23
C GLN A 290 6.88 22.38 23.76
N LEU A 291 5.74 22.20 23.06
CA LEU A 291 5.59 22.60 21.66
C LEU A 291 5.74 24.12 21.45
N ARG A 292 5.36 24.94 22.45
CA ARG A 292 5.59 26.40 22.42
C ARG A 292 7.07 26.74 22.57
N GLN A 293 7.76 26.09 23.51
CA GLN A 293 9.18 26.30 23.76
C GLN A 293 10.03 25.89 22.56
N ASP A 294 9.68 24.78 21.90
CA ASP A 294 10.38 24.25 20.74
C ASP A 294 10.01 24.97 19.44
N ASP A 295 9.02 25.88 19.43
CA ASP A 295 8.47 26.60 18.26
C ASP A 295 8.20 25.65 17.06
N ILE A 296 7.67 24.47 17.33
CA ILE A 296 7.40 23.46 16.31
C ILE A 296 6.39 23.98 15.29
N ARG A 297 6.77 23.99 14.01
CA ARG A 297 5.92 24.43 12.89
C ARG A 297 5.55 23.30 11.97
N ILE A 298 4.37 23.39 11.37
CA ILE A 298 3.89 22.45 10.36
C ILE A 298 4.64 22.73 9.07
N HIS A 299 5.25 21.69 8.48
CA HIS A 299 6.09 21.85 7.29
C HIS A 299 5.35 21.65 5.96
N THR A 300 4.21 20.96 5.95
CA THR A 300 3.51 20.55 4.71
C THR A 300 1.98 20.72 4.85
N GLY A 301 1.29 20.77 3.72
CA GLY A 301 -0.17 20.86 3.66
C GLY A 301 -0.71 22.29 3.83
N ASP A 302 -2.03 22.39 4.00
CA ASP A 302 -2.76 23.66 4.05
C ASP A 302 -2.42 24.52 5.29
N LEU A 303 -1.86 23.90 6.32
CA LEU A 303 -1.46 24.55 7.59
C LEU A 303 0.06 24.84 7.65
N ALA A 304 0.78 24.70 6.54
CA ALA A 304 2.23 24.93 6.52
C ALA A 304 2.62 26.33 7.03
N GLY A 305 3.65 26.38 7.88
CA GLY A 305 4.16 27.61 8.51
C GLY A 305 3.47 27.98 9.82
N GLN A 306 2.30 27.44 10.13
CA GLN A 306 1.63 27.68 11.41
C GLN A 306 2.34 26.92 12.54
N ARG A 307 2.26 27.44 13.77
CA ARG A 307 2.74 26.71 14.94
C ARG A 307 1.81 25.54 15.22
N LEU A 308 2.41 24.38 15.43
CA LEU A 308 1.63 23.16 15.71
C LEU A 308 0.73 23.32 16.94
N VAL A 309 1.23 23.96 18.00
CA VAL A 309 0.45 24.18 19.22
C VAL A 309 -0.78 25.05 18.99
N ASP A 310 -0.71 26.09 18.15
CA ASP A 310 -1.84 26.98 17.89
C ASP A 310 -2.95 26.23 17.15
N VAL A 311 -2.58 25.35 16.23
CA VAL A 311 -3.51 24.46 15.52
C VAL A 311 -4.16 23.47 16.49
N LEU A 312 -3.38 22.84 17.38
CA LEU A 312 -3.90 21.90 18.38
C LEU A 312 -4.84 22.58 19.38
N VAL A 313 -4.54 23.81 19.78
CA VAL A 313 -5.42 24.59 20.64
C VAL A 313 -6.72 24.97 19.93
N SER A 314 -6.64 25.33 18.65
CA SER A 314 -7.86 25.64 17.86
C SER A 314 -8.76 24.43 17.62
N ASP A 315 -8.17 23.22 17.59
CA ASP A 315 -8.90 21.97 17.42
C ASP A 315 -9.63 21.50 18.69
N LEU A 316 -9.15 21.98 19.84
CA LEU A 316 -9.61 21.53 21.14
C LEU A 316 -11.09 21.86 21.36
N MET A 317 -11.85 20.84 21.72
CA MET A 317 -13.26 20.99 22.11
C MET A 317 -13.44 20.38 23.50
N GLU A 318 -13.32 21.23 24.50
CA GLU A 318 -13.45 20.83 25.91
C GLU A 318 -14.91 20.49 26.26
N THR A 319 -15.07 19.55 27.18
CA THR A 319 -16.38 19.30 27.80
C THR A 319 -16.76 20.50 28.68
N ALA A 320 -18.04 20.89 28.67
CA ALA A 320 -18.54 21.84 29.65
C ALA A 320 -18.31 21.26 31.06
N ALA A 321 -17.73 22.07 31.94
CA ALA A 321 -17.46 21.70 33.31
C ALA A 321 -18.76 21.40 34.09
#